data_fe19424cdc0e5b7e8c49d9df83079966
#
_entry.id   fe19424cdc0e5b7e8c49d9df83079966
#
_cell.length_a   1.000
_cell.length_b   1.000
_cell.length_c   1.000
_cell.angle_alpha   90.00
_cell.angle_beta   90.00
_cell.angle_gamma   90.00
#
_symmetry.space_group_name_H-M   'P 1'
#
loop_
_entity.id
_entity.type
_entity.pdbx_description
1 polymer ?
#
loop_
_entity_poly.entity_id
_entity_poly.type
_entity_poly.pdbx_seq_one_letter_code
_entity_poly.pdbx_strand_id
1 'polypeptide(L)'
;MVRRPSKAPLGSSDRKVGTRDIHLGAGKEVPNLTVISFQYFIDQDTEYCQSLNTWERLGLLALMNIAFIQLCKETPANPQRIKKYGKYPDASNTGFPECPKSLSKSANWSSLRLQGAVRVIGIMDNNIFYVVFLDKDHLFYLSPKKNT
;
A
#
# COMPACT_ATOMS: atom_id res chain seq x y z
N MET A 1 45.22 -13.84 20.23
CA MET A 1 44.41 -13.21 20.29
C MET A 1 43.78 -12.73 19.16
N VAL A 2 42.84 -12.98 18.98
CA VAL A 2 42.18 -12.54 17.94
C VAL A 2 41.49 -11.39 17.97
N ARG A 3 41.45 -10.71 17.20
CA ARG A 3 40.85 -9.60 17.25
C ARG A 3 39.77 -9.65 16.48
N ARG A 4 38.83 -9.31 16.68
CA ARG A 4 37.80 -9.32 16.04
C ARG A 4 37.66 -8.27 15.22
N PRO A 5 37.15 -8.36 14.36
CA PRO A 5 36.96 -7.47 13.40
C PRO A 5 35.94 -6.60 13.71
N SER A 6 36.01 -5.78 13.61
CA SER A 6 35.15 -4.98 13.99
C SER A 6 34.12 -4.84 13.30
N LYS A 7 33.69 -4.78 13.03
CA LYS A 7 32.76 -4.73 12.54
C LYS A 7 32.21 -3.77 12.32
N ALA A 8 31.97 -3.57 12.25
CA ALA A 8 31.60 -2.82 12.13
C ALA A 8 30.63 -2.23 11.66
N PRO A 9 30.42 -1.58 11.68
CA PRO A 9 29.60 -0.79 11.42
C PRO A 9 29.00 -0.80 10.33
N LEU A 10 28.91 -1.43 9.94
CA LEU A 10 28.46 -1.59 8.99
C LEU A 10 27.55 -0.83 8.72
N GLY A 11 27.47 -0.42 8.81
CA GLY A 11 26.70 0.14 8.47
C GLY A 11 25.83 0.92 8.43
N SER A 12 25.53 1.14 9.13
CA SER A 12 24.48 1.86 9.22
C SER A 12 24.49 2.97 8.46
N SER A 13 25.32 3.66 8.58
CA SER A 13 25.26 4.82 7.98
C SER A 13 25.10 4.73 6.64
N ASP A 14 25.64 3.94 6.14
CA ASP A 14 25.60 3.96 4.84
C ASP A 14 24.37 3.72 4.34
N ARG A 15 23.52 3.46 5.01
CA ARG A 15 22.39 3.23 4.51
C ARG A 15 21.78 4.22 3.75
N LYS A 16 22.14 5.21 3.50
CA LYS A 16 21.54 6.15 2.71
C LYS A 16 21.46 5.61 1.45
N VAL A 17 21.68 4.61 1.24
CA VAL A 17 21.71 4.06 0.10
C VAL A 17 20.59 4.20 -0.63
N GLY A 18 19.97 3.69 -0.99
CA GLY A 18 18.93 3.72 -1.77
C GLY A 18 18.50 4.88 -2.35
N THR A 19 18.86 5.89 -2.00
CA THR A 19 18.28 6.94 -2.58
C THR A 19 19.05 7.47 -3.59
N ARG A 20 20.22 7.59 -3.58
CA ARG A 20 20.84 8.15 -4.58
C ARG A 20 21.68 7.33 -5.31
N ASP A 21 21.92 6.21 -4.95
CA ASP A 21 22.84 5.46 -5.68
C ASP A 21 22.27 4.69 -6.80
N ILE A 22 21.03 4.78 -7.11
CA ILE A 22 20.46 4.04 -8.18
C ILE A 22 20.48 4.85 -9.42
N HIS A 23 21.18 4.42 -10.42
CA HIS A 23 21.20 5.11 -11.65
C HIS A 23 20.33 4.40 -12.63
N LEU A 24 19.29 5.04 -13.01
CA LEU A 24 18.36 4.44 -13.92
C LEU A 24 18.61 4.85 -15.31
N GLY A 25 19.80 4.81 -15.74
CA GLY A 25 20.00 5.09 -17.10
C GLY A 25 20.45 6.44 -17.40
N ALA A 26 19.81 7.23 -18.01
CA ALA A 26 20.26 8.42 -18.59
C ALA A 26 20.74 9.50 -17.70
N GLY A 27 20.88 9.30 -16.48
CA GLY A 27 21.35 10.37 -15.67
C GLY A 27 20.41 11.49 -15.49
N LYS A 28 19.17 11.35 -15.87
CA LYS A 28 18.28 12.39 -15.65
C LYS A 28 17.62 12.23 -14.36
N GLU A 29 17.07 13.28 -13.86
CA GLU A 29 16.38 13.25 -12.63
C GLU A 29 15.21 12.36 -12.73
N VAL A 30 14.97 11.49 -11.82
CA VAL A 30 13.85 10.56 -11.83
C VAL A 30 12.68 11.23 -11.15
N PRO A 31 11.52 11.23 -11.74
CA PRO A 31 10.37 11.84 -11.09
C PRO A 31 10.02 11.12 -9.80
N ASN A 32 9.34 11.79 -8.92
CA ASN A 32 8.95 11.23 -7.65
C ASN A 32 7.74 10.34 -7.86
N LEU A 33 7.94 9.15 -8.36
CA LEU A 33 6.84 8.26 -8.66
C LEU A 33 6.39 7.50 -7.43
N THR A 34 5.25 6.86 -7.53
CA THR A 34 4.67 6.14 -6.42
C THR A 34 5.45 4.87 -6.11
N VAL A 35 5.62 4.60 -4.86
CA VAL A 35 6.30 3.41 -4.36
C VAL A 35 5.30 2.62 -3.55
N ILE A 36 5.32 1.30 -3.65
CA ILE A 36 4.42 0.43 -2.90
C ILE A 36 5.17 -0.16 -1.71
N SER A 37 4.57 -0.14 -0.55
CA SER A 37 5.18 -0.72 0.64
C SER A 37 4.21 -1.66 1.33
N PHE A 38 4.69 -2.80 1.77
CA PHE A 38 3.90 -3.74 2.55
C PHE A 38 4.25 -3.66 4.04
N GLN A 39 4.91 -2.58 4.45
CA GLN A 39 5.38 -2.47 5.82
C GLN A 39 4.25 -2.65 6.85
N TYR A 40 3.06 -2.19 6.56
CA TYR A 40 1.96 -2.28 7.50
C TYR A 40 0.87 -3.26 7.06
N PHE A 41 1.21 -4.15 6.14
CA PHE A 41 0.22 -5.05 5.57
C PHE A 41 -0.26 -6.08 6.59
N ILE A 42 -1.55 -6.27 6.65
CA ILE A 42 -2.16 -7.25 7.53
C ILE A 42 -2.55 -8.45 6.68
N ASP A 43 -1.74 -9.50 6.74
CA ASP A 43 -1.88 -10.67 5.90
C ASP A 43 -2.73 -11.71 6.61
N GLN A 44 -4.02 -11.53 6.60
CA GLN A 44 -4.92 -12.40 7.31
C GLN A 44 -6.19 -12.64 6.52
N ASP A 45 -6.82 -13.79 6.71
CA ASP A 45 -8.13 -14.05 6.15
C ASP A 45 -9.15 -13.84 7.24
N THR A 46 -10.04 -12.90 7.05
CA THR A 46 -11.11 -12.62 7.98
C THR A 46 -12.39 -12.50 7.15
N GLU A 47 -13.49 -12.15 7.79
CA GLU A 47 -14.71 -11.98 7.03
C GLU A 47 -14.67 -10.70 6.25
N TYR A 48 -13.72 -9.81 6.45
CA TYR A 48 -13.67 -8.55 5.70
C TYR A 48 -12.42 -8.39 4.86
N CYS A 49 -11.32 -9.03 5.17
CA CYS A 49 -10.11 -8.92 4.35
C CYS A 49 -9.50 -10.28 4.10
N GLN A 50 -8.59 -10.37 3.16
CA GLN A 50 -8.01 -11.64 2.77
C GLN A 50 -6.50 -11.59 2.81
N SER A 51 -5.87 -12.76 2.89
CA SER A 51 -4.43 -12.89 2.82
C SER A 51 -3.95 -12.90 1.37
N LEU A 52 -2.67 -12.72 1.19
CA LEU A 52 -2.08 -12.85 -0.14
C LEU A 52 -2.28 -14.25 -0.69
N ASN A 53 -2.19 -15.25 0.18
CA ASN A 53 -2.36 -16.61 -0.25
C ASN A 53 -3.76 -16.85 -0.80
N THR A 54 -4.77 -16.29 -0.17
CA THR A 54 -6.12 -16.43 -0.67
C THR A 54 -6.28 -15.68 -2.00
N TRP A 55 -5.68 -14.52 -2.11
CA TRP A 55 -5.76 -13.78 -3.36
C TRP A 55 -5.06 -14.52 -4.50
N GLU A 56 -3.99 -15.24 -4.18
CA GLU A 56 -3.35 -16.03 -5.21
C GLU A 56 -4.29 -17.14 -5.68
N ARG A 57 -4.92 -17.84 -4.77
CA ARG A 57 -5.83 -18.89 -5.15
C ARG A 57 -7.02 -18.40 -5.93
N LEU A 58 -7.46 -17.19 -5.68
CA LEU A 58 -8.62 -16.66 -6.37
C LEU A 58 -8.26 -15.94 -7.67
N GLY A 59 -6.99 -15.91 -8.03
CA GLY A 59 -6.57 -15.25 -9.25
C GLY A 59 -6.53 -13.74 -9.15
N LEU A 60 -6.63 -13.19 -7.96
CA LEU A 60 -6.66 -11.74 -7.78
C LEU A 60 -5.27 -11.12 -7.68
N LEU A 61 -4.27 -11.95 -7.35
CA LEU A 61 -2.94 -11.42 -7.19
C LEU A 61 -2.39 -10.87 -8.49
N ALA A 62 -2.71 -11.49 -9.61
CA ALA A 62 -2.26 -11.01 -10.90
C ALA A 62 -2.87 -9.65 -11.21
N LEU A 63 -4.13 -9.45 -10.84
CA LEU A 63 -4.76 -8.14 -11.03
C LEU A 63 -4.08 -7.09 -10.18
N MET A 64 -3.75 -7.43 -8.96
CA MET A 64 -3.07 -6.51 -8.07
C MET A 64 -1.72 -6.11 -8.65
N ASN A 65 -0.98 -7.09 -9.14
CA ASN A 65 0.34 -6.82 -9.69
C ASN A 65 0.27 -5.88 -10.88
N ILE A 66 -0.71 -6.07 -11.75
CA ILE A 66 -0.86 -5.19 -12.90
C ILE A 66 -1.16 -3.77 -12.44
N ALA A 67 -2.05 -3.64 -11.45
CA ALA A 67 -2.39 -2.31 -10.95
C ALA A 67 -1.19 -1.65 -10.26
N PHE A 68 -0.42 -2.43 -9.52
CA PHE A 68 0.76 -1.89 -8.84
C PHE A 68 1.80 -1.41 -9.86
N ILE A 69 2.00 -2.19 -10.93
CA ILE A 69 2.96 -1.77 -11.95
C ILE A 69 2.52 -0.45 -12.55
N GLN A 70 1.24 -0.30 -12.82
CA GLN A 70 0.75 0.95 -13.36
C GLN A 70 0.88 2.09 -12.37
N LEU A 71 0.56 1.81 -11.10
CA LEU A 71 0.61 2.85 -10.08
C LEU A 71 2.04 3.36 -9.91
N CYS A 72 3.02 2.48 -9.98
CA CYS A 72 4.41 2.88 -9.80
C CYS A 72 4.94 3.70 -10.97
N LYS A 73 4.18 3.82 -12.03
CA LYS A 73 4.57 4.67 -13.14
C LYS A 73 3.87 6.03 -13.09
N GLU A 74 3.11 6.28 -12.03
CA GLU A 74 2.36 7.51 -11.90
C GLU A 74 2.90 8.34 -10.74
N THR A 75 2.70 9.63 -10.80
CA THR A 75 3.07 10.46 -9.67
C THR A 75 1.94 10.45 -8.66
N PRO A 76 2.21 10.66 -7.40
CA PRO A 76 1.18 10.62 -6.38
C PRO A 76 0.17 11.76 -6.52
N ALA A 77 0.51 12.76 -7.29
CA ALA A 77 -0.39 13.88 -7.40
C ALA A 77 -1.64 13.54 -8.18
N ASN A 78 -1.55 12.61 -9.09
CA ASN A 78 -2.70 12.33 -9.94
C ASN A 78 -2.82 10.88 -10.27
N PRO A 79 -2.98 10.01 -9.30
CA PRO A 79 -3.14 8.60 -9.59
C PRO A 79 -4.56 8.37 -10.06
N GLN A 80 -4.69 7.63 -11.13
CA GLN A 80 -5.98 7.44 -11.71
C GLN A 80 -6.84 6.46 -10.99
N ARG A 81 -6.30 5.52 -10.31
CA ARG A 81 -7.08 4.47 -9.68
C ARG A 81 -7.22 4.60 -8.19
N ILE A 82 -6.56 5.56 -7.58
CA ILE A 82 -6.57 5.71 -6.13
C ILE A 82 -7.69 6.65 -5.73
N LYS A 83 -8.52 6.21 -4.80
CA LYS A 83 -9.52 7.08 -4.21
C LYS A 83 -9.08 7.38 -2.80
N LYS A 84 -8.96 8.64 -2.44
CA LYS A 84 -8.52 9.04 -1.12
C LYS A 84 -9.72 9.37 -0.25
N TYR A 85 -9.78 8.74 0.91
CA TYR A 85 -10.88 9.00 1.83
C TYR A 85 -10.47 10.03 2.88
N GLY A 86 -9.19 10.14 3.15
CA GLY A 86 -8.71 11.11 4.10
C GLY A 86 -8.68 10.63 5.53
N LYS A 87 -9.49 9.68 5.90
CA LYS A 87 -9.46 9.12 7.23
C LYS A 87 -10.09 7.75 7.18
N TYR A 88 -9.93 7.00 8.23
CA TYR A 88 -10.54 5.69 8.35
C TYR A 88 -12.06 5.88 8.41
N PRO A 89 -12.83 5.07 7.72
CA PRO A 89 -14.27 5.30 7.69
C PRO A 89 -14.94 5.03 9.03
N ASP A 90 -16.04 5.75 9.26
CA ASP A 90 -16.79 5.55 10.48
C ASP A 90 -17.46 4.21 10.46
N ALA A 91 -17.83 3.73 11.65
CA ALA A 91 -18.45 2.43 11.77
C ALA A 91 -19.70 2.29 10.93
N SER A 92 -20.40 3.37 10.69
CA SER A 92 -21.62 3.29 9.90
C SER A 92 -21.33 3.20 8.40
N ASN A 93 -20.10 3.43 7.99
CA ASN A 93 -19.74 3.44 6.59
C ASN A 93 -18.77 2.36 6.21
N THR A 94 -18.53 1.40 7.04
CA THR A 94 -17.55 0.38 6.75
C THR A 94 -17.99 -0.97 7.24
N GLY A 95 -17.57 -2.02 6.54
CA GLY A 95 -17.76 -3.36 7.02
C GLY A 95 -16.55 -3.88 7.78
N PHE A 96 -15.53 -3.03 7.93
CA PHE A 96 -14.33 -3.41 8.66
C PHE A 96 -14.46 -3.02 10.13
N PRO A 97 -13.70 -3.66 11.01
CA PRO A 97 -13.70 -3.25 12.41
C PRO A 97 -12.96 -1.94 12.59
N GLU A 98 -12.77 -1.54 13.81
CA GLU A 98 -12.08 -0.31 14.09
C GLU A 98 -10.69 -0.30 13.52
N CYS A 99 -10.15 0.87 13.32
CA CYS A 99 -8.81 1.06 12.79
C CYS A 99 -7.80 0.32 13.65
N PRO A 100 -6.87 -0.41 13.05
CA PRO A 100 -5.84 -1.08 13.83
C PRO A 100 -5.10 -0.09 14.71
N LYS A 101 -4.79 -0.51 15.95
CA LYS A 101 -4.19 0.41 16.88
C LYS A 101 -2.84 0.90 16.46
N SER A 102 -2.15 0.15 15.63
CA SER A 102 -0.83 0.56 15.18
C SER A 102 -0.88 1.60 14.08
N LEU A 103 -2.07 1.96 13.61
CA LEU A 103 -2.19 2.90 12.53
C LEU A 103 -3.10 4.06 12.94
N SER A 104 -2.93 5.18 12.31
CA SER A 104 -3.68 6.36 12.65
C SER A 104 -4.99 6.43 11.90
N LYS A 105 -6.08 6.70 12.61
CA LYS A 105 -7.36 6.89 11.95
C LYS A 105 -7.32 8.07 11.05
N SER A 106 -6.52 9.06 11.33
CA SER A 106 -6.50 10.28 10.53
C SER A 106 -5.44 10.24 9.44
N ALA A 107 -4.84 9.09 9.21
CA ALA A 107 -3.92 8.98 8.09
C ALA A 107 -4.71 9.09 6.79
N ASN A 108 -4.02 9.21 5.70
CA ASN A 108 -4.68 9.40 4.42
C ASN A 108 -5.09 8.06 3.85
N TRP A 109 -6.13 7.47 4.42
CA TRP A 109 -6.63 6.17 3.99
C TRP A 109 -7.17 6.27 2.56
N SER A 110 -6.86 5.25 1.78
CA SER A 110 -7.15 5.27 0.35
C SER A 110 -7.44 3.88 -0.14
N SER A 111 -8.05 3.77 -1.30
CA SER A 111 -8.24 2.48 -1.92
C SER A 111 -7.75 2.52 -3.35
N LEU A 112 -7.20 1.39 -3.79
CA LEU A 112 -6.79 1.21 -5.16
C LEU A 112 -7.77 0.23 -5.79
N ARG A 113 -8.47 0.67 -6.82
CA ARG A 113 -9.45 -0.16 -7.46
C ARG A 113 -8.76 -1.09 -8.45
N LEU A 114 -9.10 -2.36 -8.41
CA LEU A 114 -8.52 -3.32 -9.34
C LEU A 114 -9.53 -3.66 -10.44
N GLN A 115 -10.64 -4.23 -10.07
CA GLN A 115 -11.63 -4.64 -11.04
C GLN A 115 -12.92 -4.87 -10.29
N GLY A 116 -14.02 -4.35 -10.75
CA GLY A 116 -15.29 -4.53 -10.06
C GLY A 116 -15.21 -4.08 -8.63
N ALA A 117 -15.53 -4.97 -7.72
CA ALA A 117 -15.52 -4.64 -6.30
C ALA A 117 -14.14 -4.78 -5.67
N VAL A 118 -13.17 -5.35 -6.35
CA VAL A 118 -11.88 -5.70 -5.74
C VAL A 118 -11.04 -4.45 -5.49
N ARG A 119 -10.60 -4.31 -4.25
CA ARG A 119 -9.83 -3.13 -3.85
C ARG A 119 -8.62 -3.52 -3.02
N VAL A 120 -7.58 -2.70 -3.08
CA VAL A 120 -6.48 -2.78 -2.13
C VAL A 120 -6.58 -1.54 -1.27
N ILE A 121 -6.63 -1.72 0.03
CA ILE A 121 -6.80 -0.61 0.97
C ILE A 121 -5.44 -0.25 1.54
N GLY A 122 -5.15 1.01 1.61
CA GLY A 122 -3.87 1.43 2.14
C GLY A 122 -3.87 2.88 2.57
N ILE A 123 -2.69 3.37 2.82
CA ILE A 123 -2.47 4.74 3.26
C ILE A 123 -1.48 5.38 2.31
N MET A 124 -1.84 6.55 1.78
CA MET A 124 -0.91 7.30 0.96
C MET A 124 -0.17 8.27 1.83
N ASP A 125 1.14 8.25 1.79
CA ASP A 125 1.95 9.20 2.52
C ASP A 125 3.04 9.66 1.57
N ASN A 126 2.96 10.89 1.14
CA ASN A 126 3.85 11.40 0.12
C ASN A 126 3.76 10.53 -1.12
N ASN A 127 4.82 9.92 -1.53
CA ASN A 127 4.77 9.08 -2.72
C ASN A 127 4.70 7.59 -2.38
N ILE A 128 4.44 7.24 -1.13
CA ILE A 128 4.39 5.84 -0.75
C ILE A 128 2.95 5.41 -0.53
N PHE A 129 2.56 4.33 -1.17
CA PHE A 129 1.27 3.72 -0.92
C PHE A 129 1.53 2.51 -0.03
N TYR A 130 1.13 2.60 1.23
CA TYR A 130 1.31 1.50 2.18
C TYR A 130 0.09 0.61 2.09
N VAL A 131 0.29 -0.62 1.62
CA VAL A 131 -0.80 -1.58 1.52
C VAL A 131 -1.14 -2.06 2.92
N VAL A 132 -2.39 -2.03 3.29
CA VAL A 132 -2.80 -2.48 4.62
C VAL A 132 -3.76 -3.66 4.54
N PHE A 133 -4.78 -3.61 3.71
CA PHE A 133 -5.74 -4.69 3.61
C PHE A 133 -6.04 -5.05 2.17
N LEU A 134 -6.37 -6.32 1.94
CA LEU A 134 -6.91 -6.74 0.65
C LEU A 134 -8.42 -6.92 0.83
N ASP A 135 -9.20 -6.27 0.01
CA ASP A 135 -10.64 -6.16 0.18
C ASP A 135 -11.35 -6.54 -1.12
N LYS A 136 -11.61 -7.82 -1.29
CA LYS A 136 -12.17 -8.28 -2.55
C LYS A 136 -13.63 -7.93 -2.70
N ASP A 137 -14.32 -7.63 -1.63
CA ASP A 137 -15.74 -7.40 -1.68
C ASP A 137 -16.15 -5.94 -1.49
N HIS A 138 -15.19 -5.04 -1.46
CA HIS A 138 -15.45 -3.61 -1.35
C HIS A 138 -16.18 -3.30 -0.03
N LEU A 139 -15.70 -3.84 1.06
CA LEU A 139 -16.33 -3.63 2.34
C LEU A 139 -15.71 -2.50 3.16
N PHE A 140 -14.51 -2.05 2.76
CA PHE A 140 -13.82 -1.05 3.57
C PHE A 140 -14.59 0.26 3.61
N TYR A 141 -15.15 0.69 2.50
CA TYR A 141 -15.93 1.91 2.48
C TYR A 141 -17.21 1.62 1.71
N LEU A 142 -18.30 1.50 2.44
CA LEU A 142 -19.55 1.11 1.84
C LEU A 142 -20.13 2.30 1.08
N SER A 143 -20.51 2.08 -0.14
CA SER A 143 -21.11 3.14 -0.92
C SER A 143 -22.50 3.37 -0.44
N PRO A 144 -22.98 4.60 -0.42
CA PRO A 144 -24.34 4.85 -0.03
C PRO A 144 -25.25 4.22 -1.05
N LYS A 145 -26.36 3.65 -0.58
CA LYS A 145 -27.26 3.08 -1.47
C LYS A 145 -27.87 4.10 -2.25
N LYS A 146 -27.98 3.93 -3.55
CA LYS A 146 -28.63 4.88 -4.29
C LYS A 146 -30.04 4.67 -4.08
N ASN A 147 -30.76 5.71 -3.98
CA ASN A 147 -32.09 5.60 -3.80
C ASN A 147 -32.66 5.27 -4.93
N THR A 148 -33.33 4.37 -5.09
CA THR A 148 -33.93 4.10 -6.32
C THR A 148 -35.31 3.99 -6.19
#